data_a8c19338af3941f5efc52b3162448e8b
#
_entry.id   a8c19338af3941f5efc52b3162448e8b
#
_cell.length_a   1.000
_cell.length_b   1.000
_cell.length_c   1.000
_cell.angle_alpha   90.00
_cell.angle_beta   90.00
_cell.angle_gamma   90.00
#
_symmetry.space_group_name_H-M   'P 1'
#
loop_
_entity.id
_entity.type
_entity.pdbx_description
1 polymer ?
#
loop_
_entity_poly.entity_id
_entity_poly.type
_entity_poly.pdbx_seq_one_letter_code
_entity_poly.pdbx_strand_id
1 'polypeptide(L)'
;MYFIQEGVDVVEEVYTAPFASLGPIITQAASGTYRDLAKWTGISLDDTPCKKTGNANPRFPIYLKSYNTTAQAQVYELFKQATTSTSTPFSNALFMFEGYSQQGVKAFNKDATAFAYRGDNLLAAPLLTYTPNGTALDKVASDLGNKIRQILYTGSGETSLHTYVNYAFGDEKATGWYGSEAWRQKRLQSLKGKYDPKSKFSFYAPIA
;
A
#
# COMPACT_ATOMS: atom_id res chain seq x y z
N MET A 1 -6.29 9.19 10.81
CA MET A 1 -5.53 9.92 9.78
C MET A 1 -4.33 10.57 10.44
N TYR A 2 -3.17 10.59 9.78
CA TYR A 2 -1.96 11.24 10.27
C TYR A 2 -1.61 12.38 9.33
N PHE A 3 -1.29 13.54 9.87
CA PHE A 3 -0.69 14.66 9.15
C PHE A 3 0.71 14.86 9.72
N ILE A 4 1.71 14.72 8.89
CA ILE A 4 3.12 14.82 9.30
C ILE A 4 3.79 15.86 8.41
N GLN A 5 4.31 16.91 9.03
CA GLN A 5 4.94 18.01 8.34
C GLN A 5 6.33 18.27 8.94
N GLU A 6 7.34 18.33 8.10
CA GLU A 6 8.72 18.63 8.49
C GLU A 6 8.93 20.14 8.62
N GLY A 7 9.79 20.53 9.56
CA GLY A 7 10.26 21.92 9.71
C GLY A 7 9.28 22.87 10.39
N VAL A 8 8.25 22.32 11.06
CA VAL A 8 7.26 23.09 11.83
C VAL A 8 7.04 22.48 13.21
N ASP A 9 6.69 23.30 14.20
CA ASP A 9 6.34 22.82 15.54
C ASP A 9 4.90 22.27 15.60
N VAL A 10 4.02 22.81 14.75
CA VAL A 10 2.62 22.42 14.63
C VAL A 10 2.27 22.32 13.15
N VAL A 11 1.55 21.26 12.77
CA VAL A 11 1.07 21.09 11.39
C VAL A 11 0.20 22.28 11.01
N GLU A 12 0.48 22.87 9.85
CA GLU A 12 -0.25 24.04 9.34
C GLU A 12 -1.73 23.72 9.14
N GLU A 13 -2.58 24.67 9.57
CA GLU A 13 -4.04 24.52 9.56
C GLU A 13 -4.61 24.22 8.15
N VAL A 14 -3.97 24.67 7.09
CA VAL A 14 -4.39 24.41 5.71
C VAL A 14 -4.52 22.89 5.42
N TYR A 15 -3.75 22.05 6.10
CA TYR A 15 -3.82 20.59 5.94
C TYR A 15 -4.87 19.94 6.81
N THR A 16 -5.24 20.51 7.95
CA THR A 16 -6.13 19.91 8.96
C THR A 16 -7.55 20.46 8.92
N ALA A 17 -7.71 21.76 8.58
CA ALA A 17 -9.00 22.43 8.57
C ALA A 17 -10.10 21.74 7.72
N PRO A 18 -9.80 21.18 6.53
CA PRO A 18 -10.81 20.47 5.74
C PRO A 18 -11.43 19.27 6.45
N PHE A 19 -10.76 18.73 7.47
CA PHE A 19 -11.20 17.56 8.22
C PHE A 19 -11.84 17.89 9.57
N ALA A 20 -11.73 19.11 10.04
CA ALA A 20 -12.27 19.54 11.33
C ALA A 20 -13.81 19.36 11.41
N SER A 21 -14.51 19.64 10.30
CA SER A 21 -15.97 19.48 10.21
C SER A 21 -16.45 18.03 10.26
N LEU A 22 -15.56 17.06 10.10
CA LEU A 22 -15.91 15.63 10.16
C LEU A 22 -16.08 15.13 11.60
N GLY A 23 -15.84 15.97 12.60
CA GLY A 23 -16.01 15.63 14.02
C GLY A 23 -15.04 14.53 14.48
N PRO A 24 -13.72 14.72 14.40
CA PRO A 24 -12.76 13.70 14.84
C PRO A 24 -12.97 13.39 16.33
N ILE A 25 -13.04 12.09 16.67
CA ILE A 25 -13.28 11.63 18.04
C ILE A 25 -12.02 11.79 18.90
N ILE A 26 -10.86 11.64 18.29
CA ILE A 26 -9.56 11.77 18.95
C ILE A 26 -8.69 12.69 18.10
N THR A 27 -8.12 13.70 18.74
CA THR A 27 -7.09 14.55 18.13
C THR A 27 -5.88 14.56 19.06
N GLN A 28 -4.73 14.17 18.54
CA GLN A 28 -3.46 14.18 19.25
C GLN A 28 -2.43 14.92 18.42
N ALA A 29 -1.66 15.79 19.05
CA ALA A 29 -0.53 16.46 18.44
C ALA A 29 0.76 16.03 19.14
N ALA A 30 1.83 15.87 18.37
CA ALA A 30 3.15 15.57 18.87
C ALA A 30 4.19 16.24 17.97
N SER A 31 5.30 16.65 18.55
CA SER A 31 6.50 17.07 17.82
C SER A 31 7.66 16.15 18.18
N GLY A 32 8.62 16.01 17.28
CA GLY A 32 9.76 15.13 17.49
C GLY A 32 10.68 15.09 16.27
N THR A 33 11.34 13.99 16.09
CA THR A 33 12.30 13.77 15.02
C THR A 33 11.81 12.67 14.06
N TYR A 34 12.50 12.54 12.95
CA TYR A 34 12.26 11.43 11.99
C TYR A 34 12.27 10.04 12.67
N ARG A 35 13.00 9.87 13.77
CA ARG A 35 13.06 8.59 14.51
C ARG A 35 11.74 8.23 15.19
N ASP A 36 10.90 9.22 15.46
CA ASP A 36 9.63 9.03 16.17
C ASP A 36 8.49 8.61 15.23
N LEU A 37 8.66 8.73 13.91
CA LEU A 37 7.64 8.45 12.91
C LEU A 37 7.09 7.03 13.02
N ALA A 38 7.93 6.03 13.18
CA ALA A 38 7.50 4.64 13.28
C ALA A 38 6.58 4.42 14.49
N LYS A 39 6.88 5.08 15.62
CA LYS A 39 6.06 5.03 16.83
C LYS A 39 4.73 5.76 16.64
N TRP A 40 4.76 6.96 16.06
CA TRP A 40 3.54 7.75 15.82
C TRP A 40 2.56 7.04 14.88
N THR A 41 3.07 6.32 13.90
CA THR A 41 2.26 5.60 12.91
C THR A 41 1.93 4.16 13.32
N GLY A 42 2.39 3.71 14.50
CA GLY A 42 2.11 2.37 15.01
C GLY A 42 2.77 1.24 14.21
N ILE A 43 3.95 1.51 13.63
CA ILE A 43 4.73 0.54 12.83
C ILE A 43 6.16 0.33 13.37
N SER A 44 6.40 0.69 14.64
CA SER A 44 7.66 0.34 15.30
C SER A 44 7.80 -1.17 15.47
N LEU A 45 9.00 -1.66 15.74
CA LEU A 45 9.26 -3.10 15.90
C LEU A 45 8.43 -3.75 17.02
N ASP A 46 8.01 -2.96 18.00
CA ASP A 46 7.19 -3.40 19.12
C ASP A 46 5.68 -3.32 18.85
N ASP A 47 5.28 -2.73 17.74
CA ASP A 47 3.87 -2.57 17.37
C ASP A 47 3.30 -3.83 16.72
N THR A 48 1.98 -3.96 16.76
CA THR A 48 1.23 -5.13 16.29
C THR A 48 1.59 -5.58 14.87
N PRO A 49 1.77 -4.70 13.87
CA PRO A 49 2.10 -5.13 12.51
C PRO A 49 3.47 -5.81 12.38
N CYS A 50 4.38 -5.56 13.34
CA CYS A 50 5.73 -6.13 13.36
C CYS A 50 5.85 -7.36 14.25
N LYS A 51 4.85 -7.65 15.08
CA LYS A 51 4.82 -8.82 15.95
C LYS A 51 4.40 -10.07 15.19
N LYS A 52 5.12 -11.18 15.43
CA LYS A 52 4.73 -12.49 14.92
C LYS A 52 3.64 -13.09 15.80
N THR A 53 2.38 -12.70 15.55
CA THR A 53 1.22 -13.13 16.35
C THR A 53 0.52 -14.37 15.79
N GLY A 54 1.05 -14.97 14.72
CA GLY A 54 0.41 -16.11 14.05
C GLY A 54 -0.70 -15.70 13.07
N ASN A 55 -0.94 -14.40 12.89
CA ASN A 55 -1.93 -13.90 11.91
C ASN A 55 -1.35 -13.90 10.49
N ALA A 56 -2.21 -14.16 9.52
CA ALA A 56 -1.98 -13.83 8.12
C ALA A 56 -2.27 -12.33 7.89
N ASN A 57 -1.45 -11.70 7.06
CA ASN A 57 -1.53 -10.27 6.75
C ASN A 57 -1.37 -10.00 5.24
N PRO A 58 -2.16 -10.61 4.36
CA PRO A 58 -2.07 -10.35 2.93
C PRO A 58 -2.44 -8.90 2.62
N ARG A 59 -1.68 -8.28 1.69
CA ARG A 59 -1.89 -6.92 1.21
C ARG A 59 -2.19 -6.94 -0.28
N PHE A 60 -3.00 -5.99 -0.72
CA PHE A 60 -3.42 -5.87 -2.12
C PHE A 60 -3.17 -4.45 -2.62
N PRO A 61 -1.90 -4.04 -2.72
CA PRO A 61 -1.56 -2.65 -3.01
C PRO A 61 -1.87 -2.25 -4.44
N ILE A 62 -2.19 -0.97 -4.61
CA ILE A 62 -2.29 -0.32 -5.90
C ILE A 62 -1.84 1.13 -5.80
N TYR A 63 -0.98 1.57 -6.72
CA TYR A 63 -0.71 2.98 -6.93
C TYR A 63 -1.80 3.62 -7.79
N LEU A 64 -2.15 4.85 -7.45
CA LEU A 64 -3.19 5.63 -8.10
C LEU A 64 -2.66 7.03 -8.45
N LYS A 65 -2.97 7.52 -9.64
CA LYS A 65 -2.70 8.91 -10.02
C LYS A 65 -3.68 9.89 -9.39
N SER A 66 -4.93 9.47 -9.23
CA SER A 66 -6.00 10.30 -8.70
C SER A 66 -6.93 9.53 -7.78
N TYR A 67 -7.66 10.25 -6.95
CA TYR A 67 -8.66 9.71 -6.04
C TYR A 67 -10.04 9.71 -6.73
N ASN A 68 -10.52 8.53 -7.13
CA ASN A 68 -11.85 8.37 -7.70
C ASN A 68 -12.86 8.13 -6.58
N THR A 69 -13.70 9.13 -6.27
CA THR A 69 -14.66 9.07 -5.15
C THR A 69 -15.69 7.96 -5.30
N THR A 70 -16.13 7.65 -6.53
CA THR A 70 -17.08 6.55 -6.78
C THR A 70 -16.46 5.19 -6.48
N ALA A 71 -15.25 4.95 -6.96
CA ALA A 71 -14.54 3.71 -6.66
C ALA A 71 -14.25 3.58 -5.15
N GLN A 72 -13.88 4.69 -4.50
CA GLN A 72 -13.63 4.70 -3.06
C GLN A 72 -14.90 4.42 -2.24
N ALA A 73 -16.05 4.95 -2.63
CA ALA A 73 -17.32 4.65 -1.97
C ALA A 73 -17.68 3.16 -2.11
N GLN A 74 -17.49 2.57 -3.28
CA GLN A 74 -17.71 1.12 -3.48
C GLN A 74 -16.77 0.28 -2.62
N VAL A 75 -15.49 0.65 -2.56
CA VAL A 75 -14.51 -0.04 -1.71
C VAL A 75 -14.87 0.10 -0.23
N TYR A 76 -15.27 1.29 0.21
CA TYR A 76 -15.69 1.53 1.59
C TYR A 76 -16.84 0.61 2.00
N GLU A 77 -17.90 0.53 1.19
CA GLU A 77 -19.05 -0.33 1.50
C GLU A 77 -18.66 -1.82 1.52
N LEU A 78 -17.85 -2.27 0.57
CA LEU A 78 -17.35 -3.65 0.55
C LEU A 78 -16.49 -3.96 1.78
N PHE A 79 -15.57 -3.08 2.13
CA PHE A 79 -14.68 -3.22 3.29
C PHE A 79 -15.47 -3.20 4.60
N LYS A 80 -16.41 -2.25 4.74
CA LYS A 80 -17.31 -2.14 5.88
C LYS A 80 -18.12 -3.44 6.09
N GLN A 81 -18.73 -3.97 5.03
CA GLN A 81 -19.47 -5.24 5.12
C GLN A 81 -18.58 -6.38 5.61
N ALA A 82 -17.33 -6.44 5.16
CA ALA A 82 -16.41 -7.48 5.53
C ALA A 82 -15.87 -7.36 6.96
N THR A 83 -15.85 -6.16 7.56
CA THR A 83 -15.14 -5.88 8.81
C THR A 83 -16.02 -5.49 10.00
N THR A 84 -17.28 -5.10 9.78
CA THR A 84 -18.11 -4.52 10.84
C THR A 84 -18.59 -5.54 11.88
N SER A 85 -18.82 -6.79 11.48
CA SER A 85 -19.24 -7.82 12.41
C SER A 85 -18.07 -8.32 13.26
N THR A 86 -18.24 -8.40 14.58
CA THR A 86 -17.22 -8.98 15.47
C THR A 86 -17.01 -10.47 15.25
N SER A 87 -17.93 -11.15 14.57
CA SER A 87 -17.82 -12.57 14.20
C SER A 87 -17.08 -12.77 12.87
N THR A 88 -16.78 -11.70 12.13
CA THR A 88 -15.99 -11.83 10.91
C THR A 88 -14.52 -12.11 11.21
N PRO A 89 -13.84 -12.96 10.42
CA PRO A 89 -12.40 -13.17 10.56
C PRO A 89 -11.58 -11.91 10.24
N PHE A 90 -12.16 -10.89 9.60
CA PHE A 90 -11.48 -9.68 9.12
C PHE A 90 -11.70 -8.44 10.00
N SER A 91 -12.18 -8.59 11.23
CA SER A 91 -12.43 -7.46 12.15
C SER A 91 -11.18 -6.60 12.44
N ASN A 92 -9.98 -7.16 12.29
CA ASN A 92 -8.70 -6.47 12.45
C ASN A 92 -8.08 -5.99 11.13
N ALA A 93 -8.80 -6.09 10.02
CA ALA A 93 -8.31 -5.60 8.73
C ALA A 93 -8.21 -4.06 8.71
N LEU A 94 -7.27 -3.55 7.94
CA LEU A 94 -7.04 -2.12 7.76
C LEU A 94 -7.06 -1.76 6.27
N PHE A 95 -7.57 -0.58 5.97
CA PHE A 95 -7.41 0.01 4.66
C PHE A 95 -6.59 1.28 4.78
N MET A 96 -5.39 1.25 4.20
CA MET A 96 -4.44 2.35 4.29
C MET A 96 -4.38 3.13 2.98
N PHE A 97 -4.38 4.45 3.11
CA PHE A 97 -3.95 5.37 2.06
C PHE A 97 -2.65 6.02 2.50
N GLU A 98 -1.63 5.88 1.68
CA GLU A 98 -0.32 6.43 1.93
C GLU A 98 -0.04 7.53 0.91
N GLY A 99 -0.20 8.79 1.34
CA GLY A 99 0.08 9.98 0.55
C GLY A 99 1.35 10.65 1.06
N TYR A 100 2.42 10.53 0.30
CA TYR A 100 3.70 11.15 0.59
C TYR A 100 3.94 12.36 -0.31
N SER A 101 4.82 13.27 0.11
CA SER A 101 5.28 14.35 -0.77
C SER A 101 5.92 13.75 -2.03
N GLN A 102 5.41 14.14 -3.19
CA GLN A 102 5.84 13.60 -4.47
C GLN A 102 6.84 14.51 -5.21
N GLN A 103 7.15 15.69 -4.67
CA GLN A 103 8.04 16.66 -5.32
C GLN A 103 9.41 16.04 -5.62
N GLY A 104 10.08 15.47 -4.61
CA GLY A 104 11.38 14.83 -4.76
C GLY A 104 11.33 13.60 -5.69
N VAL A 105 10.29 12.77 -5.56
CA VAL A 105 10.11 11.57 -6.41
C VAL A 105 9.97 11.96 -7.88
N LYS A 106 9.19 12.98 -8.19
CA LYS A 106 8.91 13.44 -9.57
C LYS A 106 10.04 14.29 -10.16
N ALA A 107 10.95 14.83 -9.35
CA ALA A 107 12.10 15.58 -9.82
C ALA A 107 13.10 14.69 -10.59
N PHE A 108 13.09 13.38 -10.38
CA PHE A 108 13.97 12.45 -11.08
C PHE A 108 13.32 11.91 -12.35
N ASN A 109 14.15 11.73 -13.38
CA ASN A 109 13.71 11.03 -14.58
C ASN A 109 13.19 9.63 -14.21
N LYS A 110 12.00 9.29 -14.73
CA LYS A 110 11.37 7.98 -14.49
C LYS A 110 12.25 6.80 -14.90
N ASP A 111 13.19 7.02 -15.83
CA ASP A 111 14.08 5.99 -16.37
C ASP A 111 15.41 5.89 -15.63
N ALA A 112 15.65 6.75 -14.61
CA ALA A 112 16.91 6.77 -13.89
C ALA A 112 17.09 5.63 -12.89
N THR A 113 15.99 4.98 -12.46
CA THR A 113 16.03 3.92 -11.42
C THR A 113 15.06 2.79 -11.73
N ALA A 114 15.12 1.71 -10.94
CA ALA A 114 14.20 0.58 -11.03
C ALA A 114 12.74 0.95 -10.67
N PHE A 115 12.50 2.01 -9.87
CA PHE A 115 11.17 2.42 -9.47
C PHE A 115 10.40 3.03 -10.66
N ALA A 116 9.35 2.33 -11.11
CA ALA A 116 8.63 2.66 -12.34
C ALA A 116 7.55 3.74 -12.16
N TYR A 117 6.94 3.82 -10.98
CA TYR A 117 5.67 4.53 -10.76
C TYR A 117 5.80 5.92 -10.15
N ARG A 118 6.80 6.68 -10.60
CA ARG A 118 7.07 8.05 -10.13
C ARG A 118 5.95 9.06 -10.45
N GLY A 119 5.08 8.72 -11.40
CA GLY A 119 3.95 9.57 -11.79
C GLY A 119 2.71 9.41 -10.90
N ASP A 120 2.66 8.38 -10.07
CA ASP A 120 1.51 8.11 -9.22
C ASP A 120 1.58 8.95 -7.94
N ASN A 121 0.41 9.28 -7.37
CA ASN A 121 0.30 10.22 -6.26
C ASN A 121 -0.08 9.57 -4.93
N LEU A 122 -0.67 8.40 -4.98
CA LEU A 122 -1.29 7.77 -3.83
C LEU A 122 -1.08 6.27 -3.87
N LEU A 123 -0.71 5.68 -2.74
CA LEU A 123 -0.71 4.24 -2.55
C LEU A 123 -1.94 3.85 -1.72
N ALA A 124 -2.81 3.02 -2.28
CA ALA A 124 -3.87 2.35 -1.55
C ALA A 124 -3.43 0.93 -1.20
N ALA A 125 -3.51 0.56 0.07
CA ALA A 125 -2.99 -0.71 0.57
C ALA A 125 -4.00 -1.38 1.53
N PRO A 126 -5.01 -2.09 1.00
CA PRO A 126 -5.85 -2.96 1.81
C PRO A 126 -4.99 -4.04 2.47
N LEU A 127 -5.12 -4.18 3.79
CA LEU A 127 -4.45 -5.18 4.61
C LEU A 127 -5.52 -6.03 5.30
N LEU A 128 -5.64 -7.29 4.91
CA LEU A 128 -6.59 -8.22 5.50
C LEU A 128 -5.89 -9.03 6.58
N THR A 129 -6.08 -8.65 7.86
CA THR A 129 -5.51 -9.36 8.99
C THR A 129 -6.51 -10.37 9.53
N TYR A 130 -6.12 -11.65 9.58
CA TYR A 130 -6.95 -12.73 10.13
C TYR A 130 -6.11 -13.84 10.73
N THR A 131 -6.70 -14.60 11.65
CA THR A 131 -6.09 -15.84 12.15
C THR A 131 -6.30 -16.95 11.11
N PRO A 132 -5.24 -17.58 10.59
CA PRO A 132 -5.36 -18.65 9.60
C PRO A 132 -6.28 -19.79 10.09
N ASN A 133 -7.19 -20.23 9.23
CA ASN A 133 -8.09 -21.34 9.48
C ASN A 133 -8.32 -22.14 8.19
N GLY A 134 -7.25 -22.62 7.61
CA GLY A 134 -7.25 -23.43 6.39
C GLY A 134 -7.41 -22.64 5.09
N THR A 135 -7.18 -23.31 3.98
CA THR A 135 -7.13 -22.73 2.63
C THR A 135 -8.44 -22.10 2.17
N ALA A 136 -9.56 -22.51 2.73
CA ALA A 136 -10.86 -21.90 2.40
C ALA A 136 -10.93 -20.43 2.86
N LEU A 137 -10.44 -20.13 4.07
CA LEU A 137 -10.37 -18.75 4.56
C LEU A 137 -9.33 -17.93 3.79
N ASP A 138 -8.19 -18.53 3.46
CA ASP A 138 -7.17 -17.87 2.64
C ASP A 138 -7.74 -17.46 1.28
N LYS A 139 -8.57 -18.33 0.67
CA LYS A 139 -9.26 -18.01 -0.58
C LYS A 139 -10.25 -16.86 -0.41
N VAL A 140 -11.04 -16.85 0.66
CA VAL A 140 -11.99 -15.74 0.93
C VAL A 140 -11.23 -14.42 1.09
N ALA A 141 -10.11 -14.43 1.80
CA ALA A 141 -9.26 -13.24 1.98
C ALA A 141 -8.71 -12.75 0.63
N SER A 142 -8.19 -13.66 -0.19
CA SER A 142 -7.63 -13.29 -1.49
C SER A 142 -8.70 -12.79 -2.47
N ASP A 143 -9.88 -13.40 -2.49
CA ASP A 143 -11.00 -12.97 -3.33
C ASP A 143 -11.48 -11.55 -2.91
N LEU A 144 -11.60 -11.29 -1.61
CA LEU A 144 -11.99 -9.98 -1.08
C LEU A 144 -10.94 -8.91 -1.42
N GLY A 145 -9.67 -9.17 -1.15
CA GLY A 145 -8.59 -8.23 -1.41
C GLY A 145 -8.44 -7.93 -2.91
N ASN A 146 -8.52 -8.95 -3.75
CA ASN A 146 -8.50 -8.79 -5.20
C ASN A 146 -9.72 -8.01 -5.73
N LYS A 147 -10.90 -8.22 -5.16
CA LYS A 147 -12.10 -7.46 -5.52
C LYS A 147 -11.94 -5.98 -5.18
N ILE A 148 -11.42 -5.66 -3.99
CA ILE A 148 -11.11 -4.28 -3.60
C ILE A 148 -10.11 -3.65 -4.58
N ARG A 149 -8.98 -4.32 -4.83
CA ARG A 149 -7.95 -3.86 -5.76
C ARG A 149 -8.51 -3.66 -7.17
N GLN A 150 -9.39 -4.55 -7.64
CA GLN A 150 -10.00 -4.45 -8.96
C GLN A 150 -10.94 -3.23 -9.09
N ILE A 151 -11.71 -2.91 -8.06
CA ILE A 151 -12.57 -1.71 -8.04
C ILE A 151 -11.69 -0.45 -8.17
N LEU A 152 -10.61 -0.37 -7.40
CA LEU A 152 -9.66 0.73 -7.46
C LEU A 152 -8.99 0.84 -8.83
N TYR A 153 -8.56 -0.29 -9.39
CA TYR A 153 -7.94 -0.36 -10.71
C TYR A 153 -8.90 0.13 -11.80
N THR A 154 -10.12 -0.37 -11.81
CA THR A 154 -11.13 0.06 -12.78
C THR A 154 -11.43 1.57 -12.64
N GLY A 155 -11.52 2.07 -11.41
CA GLY A 155 -11.74 3.49 -11.13
C GLY A 155 -10.55 4.40 -11.40
N SER A 156 -9.34 3.85 -11.56
CA SER A 156 -8.12 4.63 -11.82
C SER A 156 -8.02 5.11 -13.26
N GLY A 157 -8.67 4.44 -14.20
CA GLY A 157 -8.51 4.68 -15.64
C GLY A 157 -7.15 4.24 -16.21
N GLU A 158 -6.34 3.54 -15.42
CA GLU A 158 -5.04 3.02 -15.88
C GLU A 158 -5.22 1.77 -16.74
N THR A 159 -4.28 1.56 -17.67
CA THR A 159 -4.27 0.41 -18.59
C THR A 159 -3.48 -0.79 -18.04
N SER A 160 -2.75 -0.60 -16.94
CA SER A 160 -1.99 -1.64 -16.25
C SER A 160 -2.05 -1.46 -14.75
N LEU A 161 -1.94 -2.56 -14.02
CA LEU A 161 -1.87 -2.51 -12.57
C LEU A 161 -0.48 -2.00 -12.14
N HIS A 162 -0.46 -0.97 -11.30
CA HIS A 162 0.75 -0.42 -10.70
C HIS A 162 0.82 -0.86 -9.23
N THR A 163 1.76 -1.71 -8.89
CA THR A 163 1.83 -2.36 -7.58
C THR A 163 3.11 -1.99 -6.83
N TYR A 164 2.97 -1.63 -5.57
CA TYR A 164 4.13 -1.46 -4.69
C TYR A 164 4.70 -2.82 -4.33
N VAL A 165 5.87 -3.13 -4.86
CA VAL A 165 6.48 -4.46 -4.75
C VAL A 165 6.64 -4.94 -3.30
N ASN A 166 6.96 -4.06 -2.34
CA ASN A 166 7.12 -4.46 -0.94
C ASN A 166 5.82 -4.91 -0.25
N TYR A 167 4.66 -4.57 -0.83
CA TYR A 167 3.34 -4.93 -0.31
C TYR A 167 2.64 -5.95 -1.20
N ALA A 168 3.25 -6.35 -2.32
CA ALA A 168 2.62 -7.21 -3.32
C ALA A 168 2.07 -8.49 -2.68
N PHE A 169 0.89 -8.91 -3.13
CA PHE A 169 0.27 -10.15 -2.69
C PHE A 169 0.98 -11.37 -3.27
N GLY A 170 1.51 -11.23 -4.51
CA GLY A 170 2.25 -12.28 -5.20
C GLY A 170 1.51 -12.89 -6.40
N ASP A 171 0.29 -12.45 -6.67
CA ASP A 171 -0.50 -12.84 -7.85
C ASP A 171 -0.34 -11.86 -9.03
N GLU A 172 0.35 -10.74 -8.79
CA GLU A 172 0.59 -9.74 -9.81
C GLU A 172 1.70 -10.17 -10.78
N LYS A 173 1.70 -9.54 -11.94
CA LYS A 173 2.76 -9.76 -12.95
C LYS A 173 3.99 -8.90 -12.64
N ALA A 174 5.17 -9.35 -13.09
CA ALA A 174 6.42 -8.58 -12.97
C ALA A 174 6.31 -7.17 -13.57
N THR A 175 5.50 -6.98 -14.61
CA THR A 175 5.20 -5.66 -15.19
C THR A 175 4.42 -4.75 -14.24
N GLY A 176 3.62 -5.31 -13.35
CA GLY A 176 2.93 -4.57 -12.29
C GLY A 176 3.86 -4.15 -11.16
N TRP A 177 4.91 -4.91 -10.87
CA TRP A 177 5.89 -4.59 -9.83
C TRP A 177 6.96 -3.61 -10.31
N TYR A 178 7.46 -3.81 -11.54
CA TYR A 178 8.68 -3.17 -12.04
C TYR A 178 8.46 -2.28 -13.26
N GLY A 179 7.21 -2.10 -13.70
CA GLY A 179 6.88 -1.34 -14.90
C GLY A 179 6.89 -2.21 -16.17
N SER A 180 6.14 -1.76 -17.17
CA SER A 180 5.92 -2.49 -18.42
C SER A 180 6.89 -2.11 -19.54
N GLU A 181 7.76 -1.12 -19.32
CA GLU A 181 8.72 -0.65 -20.34
C GLU A 181 9.74 -1.75 -20.68
N ALA A 182 9.81 -2.09 -21.97
CA ALA A 182 10.66 -3.18 -22.46
C ALA A 182 12.17 -3.01 -22.08
N TRP A 183 12.67 -1.77 -22.10
CA TRP A 183 14.05 -1.47 -21.70
C TRP A 183 14.31 -1.81 -20.23
N ARG A 184 13.31 -1.51 -19.34
CA ARG A 184 13.41 -1.75 -17.91
C ARG A 184 13.41 -3.24 -17.61
N GLN A 185 12.47 -3.98 -18.19
CA GLN A 185 12.41 -5.44 -18.06
C GLN A 185 13.72 -6.10 -18.53
N LYS A 186 14.21 -5.70 -19.71
CA LYS A 186 15.49 -6.20 -20.24
C LYS A 186 16.68 -5.85 -19.32
N ARG A 187 16.71 -4.64 -18.75
CA ARG A 187 17.77 -4.24 -17.83
C ARG A 187 17.74 -5.07 -16.55
N LEU A 188 16.55 -5.28 -15.97
CA LEU A 188 16.38 -6.10 -14.77
C LEU A 188 16.80 -7.54 -15.01
N GLN A 189 16.41 -8.15 -16.12
CA GLN A 189 16.83 -9.50 -16.52
C GLN A 189 18.35 -9.59 -16.70
N SER A 190 18.96 -8.62 -17.34
CA SER A 190 20.42 -8.55 -17.49
C SER A 190 21.14 -8.49 -16.15
N LEU A 191 20.63 -7.67 -15.21
CA LEU A 191 21.17 -7.57 -13.85
C LEU A 191 20.95 -8.87 -13.06
N LYS A 192 19.79 -9.49 -13.19
CA LYS A 192 19.49 -10.78 -12.58
C LYS A 192 20.46 -11.86 -13.07
N GLY A 193 20.64 -11.98 -14.37
CA GLY A 193 21.59 -12.93 -14.97
C GLY A 193 23.04 -12.70 -14.53
N LYS A 194 23.43 -11.42 -14.31
CA LYS A 194 24.78 -11.08 -13.86
C LYS A 194 25.03 -11.36 -12.37
N TYR A 195 24.08 -10.98 -11.49
CA TYR A 195 24.30 -10.97 -10.03
C TYR A 195 23.68 -12.17 -9.32
N ASP A 196 22.66 -12.80 -9.90
CA ASP A 196 22.01 -14.00 -9.37
C ASP A 196 21.72 -15.03 -10.47
N PRO A 197 22.76 -15.51 -11.18
CA PRO A 197 22.60 -16.43 -12.32
C PRO A 197 21.99 -17.78 -11.95
N LYS A 198 22.01 -18.13 -10.67
CA LYS A 198 21.43 -19.39 -10.14
C LYS A 198 20.04 -19.16 -9.50
N SER A 199 19.46 -17.97 -9.63
CA SER A 199 18.12 -17.59 -9.13
C SER A 199 17.91 -17.93 -7.65
N LYS A 200 18.92 -17.71 -6.80
CA LYS A 200 18.85 -17.96 -5.36
C LYS A 200 17.95 -16.96 -4.62
N PHE A 201 17.78 -15.75 -5.17
CA PHE A 201 16.92 -14.68 -4.66
C PHE A 201 15.68 -14.53 -5.53
N SER A 202 14.77 -15.54 -5.47
CA SER A 202 13.59 -15.61 -6.36
C SER A 202 12.30 -16.02 -5.63
N PHE A 203 12.26 -15.86 -4.29
CA PHE A 203 11.10 -16.27 -3.49
C PHE A 203 9.98 -15.24 -3.48
N TYR A 204 10.29 -13.96 -3.64
CA TYR A 204 9.36 -12.86 -3.60
C TYR A 204 9.57 -11.93 -4.79
N ALA A 205 8.48 -11.59 -5.49
CA ALA A 205 8.50 -10.73 -6.67
C ALA A 205 9.68 -11.03 -7.63
N PRO A 206 9.80 -12.27 -8.15
CA PRO A 206 10.96 -12.69 -8.91
C PRO A 206 11.09 -11.93 -10.23
N ILE A 207 12.33 -11.61 -10.61
CA ILE A 207 12.69 -11.17 -11.95
C ILE A 207 13.01 -12.46 -12.72
N ALA A 208 12.19 -12.76 -13.74
CA ALA A 208 12.35 -13.92 -14.62
C ALA A 208 13.24 -13.60 -15.82
#